data_daf63b749e078ba3977ebe4cd5911bb0
#
_entry.id   daf63b749e078ba3977ebe4cd5911bb0
#
_cell.length_a   1.000
_cell.length_b   1.000
_cell.length_c   1.000
_cell.angle_alpha   90.00
_cell.angle_beta   90.00
_cell.angle_gamma   90.00
#
_symmetry.space_group_name_H-M   'P 1'
#
loop_
_entity.id
_entity.type
_entity.pdbx_description
1 polymer ?
#
loop_
_entity_poly.entity_id
_entity_poly.type
_entity_poly.pdbx_seq_one_letter_code
_entity_poly.pdbx_strand_id
1 'polypeptide(L)'
;MLSYLCLLGAIIFEVSGTLLLPVSENFTKPIPTAGLTVCYLIGFFLLTFAIRSIPISIVYATWSGLGVFFVAIFGRFVYRELLPWQGVLGLAMIISGVILVNIFSQAHG
;
A
#
# COMPACT_ATOMS: atom_id res chain seq x y z
N MET A 1 -12.19 -3.16 14.03
CA MET A 1 -12.77 -3.32 12.69
C MET A 1 -12.68 -2.05 11.86
N LEU A 2 -13.13 -0.91 12.39
CA LEU A 2 -13.03 0.35 11.65
C LEU A 2 -11.59 0.72 11.31
N SER A 3 -10.65 0.47 12.22
CA SER A 3 -9.24 0.77 11.99
C SER A 3 -8.67 -0.02 10.82
N TYR A 4 -9.06 -1.29 10.66
CA TYR A 4 -8.61 -2.09 9.53
C TYR A 4 -9.27 -1.64 8.23
N LEU A 5 -10.51 -1.16 8.27
CA LEU A 5 -11.15 -0.57 7.10
C LEU A 5 -10.43 0.71 6.68
N CYS A 6 -10.04 1.55 7.63
CA CYS A 6 -9.26 2.76 7.34
C CYS A 6 -7.89 2.39 6.77
N LEU A 7 -7.26 1.35 7.31
CA LEU A 7 -5.96 0.89 6.80
C LEU A 7 -6.10 0.39 5.36
N LEU A 8 -7.12 -0.39 5.08
CA LEU A 8 -7.38 -0.87 3.72
C LEU A 8 -7.62 0.29 2.76
N GLY A 9 -8.44 1.26 3.17
CA GLY A 9 -8.66 2.47 2.37
C GLY A 9 -7.37 3.23 2.11
N ALA A 10 -6.52 3.36 3.13
CA ALA A 10 -5.22 4.03 2.99
C ALA A 10 -4.35 3.32 1.96
N ILE A 11 -4.35 1.99 1.97
CA ILE A 11 -3.58 1.19 1.02
C ILE A 11 -4.11 1.42 -0.41
N ILE A 12 -5.42 1.40 -0.58
CA ILE A 12 -6.05 1.61 -1.88
C ILE A 12 -5.66 2.97 -2.46
N PHE A 13 -5.77 4.03 -1.65
CA PHE A 13 -5.42 5.38 -2.11
C PHE A 13 -3.92 5.52 -2.38
N GLU A 14 -3.07 4.93 -1.53
CA GLU A 14 -1.63 4.97 -1.74
C GLU A 14 -1.23 4.25 -3.02
N VAL A 15 -1.77 3.06 -3.26
CA VAL A 15 -1.49 2.29 -4.47
C VAL A 15 -1.94 3.06 -5.70
N SER A 16 -3.13 3.65 -5.64
CA SER A 16 -3.65 4.46 -6.75
C SER A 16 -2.73 5.64 -7.05
N GLY A 17 -2.28 6.34 -6.00
CA GLY A 17 -1.36 7.46 -6.16
C GLY A 17 -0.03 7.02 -6.76
N THR A 18 0.51 5.92 -6.27
CA THR A 18 1.79 5.39 -6.75
C THR A 18 1.70 4.98 -8.23
N LEU A 19 0.59 4.40 -8.65
CA LEU A 19 0.41 4.03 -10.05
C LEU A 19 0.27 5.24 -10.96
N LEU A 20 -0.09 6.40 -10.43
CA LEU A 20 -0.13 7.64 -11.20
C LEU A 20 1.22 8.31 -11.35
N LEU A 21 2.23 7.90 -10.57
CA LEU A 21 3.55 8.52 -10.63
C LEU A 21 4.16 8.50 -12.04
N PRO A 22 4.19 7.34 -12.76
CA PRO A 22 4.72 7.36 -14.12
C PRO A 22 3.91 8.24 -15.06
N VAL A 23 2.60 8.33 -14.87
CA VAL A 23 1.73 9.13 -15.71
C VAL A 23 2.00 10.61 -15.52
N SER A 24 2.46 11.02 -14.32
CA SER A 24 2.75 12.42 -14.02
C SER A 24 4.01 12.94 -14.71
N GLU A 25 4.88 12.06 -15.22
CA GLU A 25 6.13 12.42 -15.89
C GLU A 25 6.92 13.44 -15.07
N ASN A 26 7.33 13.02 -13.88
CA ASN A 26 8.09 13.86 -12.92
C ASN A 26 7.30 15.08 -12.47
N PHE A 27 5.97 14.91 -12.31
CA PHE A 27 5.07 15.97 -11.83
C PHE A 27 4.90 17.11 -12.83
N THR A 28 5.19 16.86 -14.11
CA THR A 28 4.99 17.87 -15.15
C THR A 28 3.56 17.88 -15.70
N LYS A 29 2.84 16.77 -15.55
CA LYS A 29 1.45 16.68 -16.01
C LYS A 29 0.52 17.08 -14.86
N PRO A 30 -0.23 18.19 -14.97
CA PRO A 30 -0.98 18.70 -13.82
C PRO A 30 -2.13 17.80 -13.36
N ILE A 31 -2.83 17.14 -14.28
CA ILE A 31 -3.98 16.32 -13.88
C ILE A 31 -3.54 15.07 -13.13
N PRO A 32 -2.61 14.22 -13.64
CA PRO A 32 -2.13 13.07 -12.86
C PRO A 32 -1.45 13.50 -11.55
N THR A 33 -0.73 14.60 -11.56
CA THR A 33 -0.05 15.11 -10.36
C THR A 33 -1.08 15.48 -9.28
N ALA A 34 -2.13 16.19 -9.67
CA ALA A 34 -3.21 16.54 -8.74
C ALA A 34 -3.88 15.27 -8.21
N GLY A 35 -4.13 14.29 -9.08
CA GLY A 35 -4.77 13.04 -8.69
C GLY A 35 -3.95 12.26 -7.68
N LEU A 36 -2.64 12.09 -7.92
CA LEU A 36 -1.81 11.36 -6.97
C LEU A 36 -1.66 12.11 -5.66
N THR A 37 -1.59 13.44 -5.70
CA THR A 37 -1.50 14.24 -4.50
C THR A 37 -2.74 14.05 -3.62
N VAL A 38 -3.91 14.12 -4.22
CA VAL A 38 -5.17 13.91 -3.49
C VAL A 38 -5.21 12.48 -2.92
N CYS A 39 -4.81 11.48 -3.71
CA CYS A 39 -4.78 10.09 -3.25
C CYS A 39 -3.87 9.92 -2.04
N TYR A 40 -2.67 10.49 -2.07
CA TYR A 40 -1.74 10.39 -0.95
C TYR A 40 -2.26 11.11 0.28
N LEU A 41 -2.83 12.30 0.11
CA LEU A 41 -3.37 13.05 1.25
C LEU A 41 -4.50 12.27 1.93
N ILE A 42 -5.41 11.70 1.14
CA ILE A 42 -6.51 10.90 1.71
C ILE A 42 -5.94 9.64 2.37
N GLY A 43 -4.98 8.99 1.73
CA GLY A 43 -4.36 7.78 2.28
C GLY A 43 -3.70 8.04 3.62
N PHE A 44 -2.91 9.09 3.74
CA PHE A 44 -2.27 9.44 5.00
C PHE A 44 -3.28 9.85 6.07
N PHE A 45 -4.33 10.55 5.67
CA PHE A 45 -5.39 10.90 6.60
C PHE A 45 -6.04 9.64 7.20
N LEU A 46 -6.33 8.66 6.35
CA LEU A 46 -6.91 7.39 6.82
C LEU A 46 -5.95 6.63 7.73
N LEU A 47 -4.63 6.72 7.47
CA LEU A 47 -3.65 6.07 8.34
C LEU A 47 -3.71 6.62 9.77
N THR A 48 -4.01 7.91 9.93
CA THR A 48 -4.10 8.48 11.29
C THR A 48 -5.19 7.84 12.11
N PHE A 49 -6.26 7.39 11.47
CA PHE A 49 -7.32 6.67 12.17
C PHE A 49 -6.93 5.22 12.46
N ALA A 50 -6.19 4.60 11.54
CA ALA A 50 -5.76 3.21 11.75
C ALA A 50 -4.83 3.07 12.96
N ILE A 51 -3.93 4.02 13.16
CA ILE A 51 -2.96 3.94 14.25
C ILE A 51 -3.57 4.21 15.63
N ARG A 52 -4.83 4.61 15.69
CA ARG A 52 -5.51 4.77 16.98
C ARG A 52 -5.73 3.45 17.70
N SER A 53 -5.94 2.37 16.96
CA SER A 53 -6.25 1.06 17.54
C SER A 53 -5.22 0.00 17.23
N ILE A 54 -4.38 0.22 16.22
CA ILE A 54 -3.39 -0.75 15.76
C ILE A 54 -2.02 -0.15 16.02
N PRO A 55 -1.07 -0.91 16.58
CA PRO A 55 0.29 -0.36 16.78
C PRO A 55 0.88 0.14 15.47
N ILE A 56 1.60 1.24 15.52
CA ILE A 56 2.11 1.89 14.33
C ILE A 56 3.05 0.97 13.54
N SER A 57 3.82 0.13 14.21
CA SER A 57 4.71 -0.81 13.52
C SER A 57 3.91 -1.82 12.70
N ILE A 58 2.77 -2.26 13.20
CA ILE A 58 1.90 -3.20 12.49
C ILE A 58 1.21 -2.50 11.31
N VAL A 59 0.74 -1.28 11.54
CA VAL A 59 0.14 -0.48 10.46
C VAL A 59 1.16 -0.28 9.33
N TYR A 60 2.38 0.10 9.70
CA TYR A 60 3.41 0.36 8.69
C TYR A 60 3.76 -0.90 7.92
N ALA A 61 3.97 -2.03 8.62
CA ALA A 61 4.31 -3.29 7.96
C ALA A 61 3.19 -3.72 7.02
N THR A 62 1.95 -3.63 7.45
CA THR A 62 0.79 -4.02 6.64
C THR A 62 0.62 -3.09 5.44
N TRP A 63 0.67 -1.79 5.67
CA TRP A 63 0.52 -0.79 4.63
C TRP A 63 1.62 -0.92 3.58
N SER A 64 2.87 -1.03 4.03
CA SER A 64 4.01 -1.15 3.12
C SER A 64 3.98 -2.47 2.36
N GLY A 65 3.73 -3.58 3.06
CA GLY A 65 3.75 -4.91 2.45
C GLY A 65 2.63 -5.09 1.44
N LEU A 66 1.41 -4.75 1.82
CA LEU A 66 0.28 -4.85 0.89
C LEU A 66 0.40 -3.82 -0.24
N GLY A 67 0.92 -2.63 0.05
CA GLY A 67 1.16 -1.63 -0.96
C GLY A 67 2.12 -2.12 -2.04
N VAL A 68 3.26 -2.68 -1.61
CA VAL A 68 4.24 -3.25 -2.55
C VAL A 68 3.60 -4.38 -3.37
N PHE A 69 2.85 -5.26 -2.70
CA PHE A 69 2.19 -6.38 -3.37
C PHE A 69 1.24 -5.90 -4.48
N PHE A 70 0.35 -4.97 -4.14
CA PHE A 70 -0.63 -4.47 -5.10
C PHE A 70 0.02 -3.65 -6.22
N VAL A 71 1.02 -2.84 -5.90
CA VAL A 71 1.74 -2.08 -6.94
C VAL A 71 2.44 -3.03 -7.90
N ALA A 72 3.04 -4.11 -7.39
CA ALA A 72 3.69 -5.10 -8.24
C ALA A 72 2.69 -5.78 -9.19
N ILE A 73 1.52 -6.16 -8.66
CA ILE A 73 0.48 -6.81 -9.47
C ILE A 73 -0.05 -5.85 -10.53
N PHE A 74 -0.45 -4.63 -10.12
CA PHE A 74 -0.98 -3.67 -11.07
C PHE A 74 0.07 -3.17 -12.05
N GLY A 75 1.33 -3.06 -11.60
CA GLY A 75 2.44 -2.70 -12.50
C GLY A 75 2.63 -3.74 -13.59
N ARG A 76 2.49 -5.03 -13.22
CA ARG A 76 2.60 -6.11 -14.20
C ARG A 76 1.52 -6.00 -15.29
N PHE A 77 0.30 -5.69 -14.90
CA PHE A 77 -0.82 -5.64 -15.84
C PHE A 77 -0.96 -4.29 -16.55
N VAL A 78 -0.75 -3.18 -15.83
CA VAL A 78 -0.94 -1.84 -16.39
C VAL A 78 0.27 -1.39 -17.19
N TYR A 79 1.46 -1.58 -16.64
CA TYR A 79 2.72 -1.12 -17.25
C TYR A 79 3.50 -2.24 -17.91
N ARG A 80 2.97 -3.47 -17.88
CA ARG A 80 3.58 -4.64 -18.49
C ARG A 80 5.00 -4.89 -17.99
N GLU A 81 5.24 -4.58 -16.72
CA GLU A 81 6.51 -4.85 -16.09
C GLU A 81 6.72 -6.35 -15.94
N LEU A 82 7.95 -6.80 -16.16
CA LEU A 82 8.27 -8.20 -16.02
C LEU A 82 8.41 -8.54 -14.53
N LEU A 83 7.82 -9.67 -14.15
CA LEU A 83 7.90 -10.15 -12.77
C LEU A 83 8.49 -11.56 -12.79
N PRO A 84 9.82 -11.68 -12.63
CA PRO A 84 10.46 -13.01 -12.64
C PRO A 84 10.02 -13.83 -11.43
N TRP A 85 10.27 -15.15 -11.48
CA TRP A 85 9.83 -16.04 -10.41
C TRP A 85 10.45 -15.65 -9.06
N GLN A 86 11.69 -15.10 -9.05
CA GLN A 86 12.31 -14.63 -7.82
C GLN A 86 11.52 -13.45 -7.22
N GLY A 87 10.98 -12.59 -8.07
CA GLY A 87 10.13 -11.50 -7.61
C GLY A 87 8.83 -12.01 -7.01
N VAL A 88 8.23 -13.03 -7.64
CA VAL A 88 7.01 -13.65 -7.09
C VAL A 88 7.30 -14.26 -5.72
N LEU A 89 8.45 -14.95 -5.59
CA LEU A 89 8.85 -15.52 -4.31
C LEU A 89 9.01 -14.44 -3.25
N GLY A 90 9.67 -13.32 -3.60
CA GLY A 90 9.83 -12.20 -2.68
C GLY A 90 8.50 -11.60 -2.23
N LEU A 91 7.57 -11.44 -3.16
CA LEU A 91 6.23 -10.95 -2.81
C LEU A 91 5.50 -11.91 -1.89
N ALA A 92 5.64 -13.22 -2.13
CA ALA A 92 5.05 -14.23 -1.24
C ALA A 92 5.62 -14.13 0.17
N MET A 93 6.92 -13.87 0.29
CA MET A 93 7.57 -13.71 1.58
C MET A 93 7.07 -12.44 2.29
N ILE A 94 6.89 -11.35 1.56
CA ILE A 94 6.34 -10.10 2.11
C ILE A 94 4.94 -10.34 2.67
N ILE A 95 4.08 -10.98 1.90
CA ILE A 95 2.71 -11.24 2.32
C ILE A 95 2.68 -12.17 3.52
N SER A 96 3.53 -13.20 3.52
CA SER A 96 3.64 -14.10 4.67
C SER A 96 4.04 -13.33 5.93
N GLY A 97 5.00 -12.41 5.81
CA GLY A 97 5.41 -11.56 6.92
C GLY A 97 4.29 -10.67 7.42
N VAL A 98 3.53 -10.07 6.52
CA VAL A 98 2.37 -9.23 6.89
C VAL A 98 1.35 -10.06 7.68
N ILE A 99 1.05 -11.26 7.22
CA ILE A 99 0.11 -12.15 7.90
C ILE A 99 0.63 -12.47 9.30
N LEU A 100 1.91 -12.82 9.43
CA LEU A 100 2.51 -13.16 10.72
C LEU A 100 2.44 -12.01 11.71
N VAL A 101 2.82 -10.79 11.30
CA VAL A 101 2.81 -9.66 12.24
C VAL A 101 1.39 -9.34 12.71
N ASN A 102 0.40 -9.51 11.83
CA ASN A 102 -0.98 -9.23 12.21
C ASN A 102 -1.53 -10.28 13.15
N ILE A 103 -1.26 -11.56 12.88
CA ILE A 103 -1.74 -12.65 13.73
C ILE A 103 -1.16 -12.54 15.12
N PHE A 104 0.16 -12.40 15.23
CA PHE A 104 0.81 -12.38 16.55
C PHE A 104 0.63 -11.06 17.28
N SER A 105 0.42 -9.96 16.55
CA SER A 105 0.06 -8.71 17.19
C SER A 105 -1.28 -8.83 17.92
N GLN A 106 -2.26 -9.48 17.31
CA GLN A 106 -3.57 -9.67 17.93
C GLN A 106 -3.50 -10.57 19.16
N ALA A 107 -2.56 -11.52 19.17
CA ALA A 107 -2.38 -12.42 20.31
C ALA A 107 -1.89 -11.68 21.55
N HIS A 108 -1.23 -10.54 21.40
CA HIS A 108 -0.71 -9.76 22.50
C HIS A 108 -1.53 -8.53 22.81
N GLY A 109 -2.46 -8.23 21.98
CA GLY A 109 -3.24 -7.04 22.11
C GLY A 109 -4.67 -7.31 22.38
#